data_d38a1554efc56379465f9f6a80fdaff0
#
_entry.id   d38a1554efc56379465f9f6a80fdaff0
#
_cell.length_a   1.000
_cell.length_b   1.000
_cell.length_c   1.000
_cell.angle_alpha   90.00
_cell.angle_beta   90.00
_cell.angle_gamma   90.00
#
_symmetry.space_group_name_H-M   'P 1'
#
loop_
_entity.id
_entity.type
_entity.pdbx_description
1 polymer ?
#
loop_
_entity_poly.entity_id
_entity_poly.type
_entity_poly.pdbx_seq_one_letter_code
_entity_poly.pdbx_strand_id
1 'polypeptide(L)'
;MFAALPLLALPVIAYTLMAVIVGAQDAMTIKLFTIHMPTGADWGVALGDLLLATSLVVLFIELLKSTASRRLAIINHSLSVILFIVCLIEFLLAPGFATSTFFLITLMVLLDMLAGFLVTIVSARRDVDDDGTRSRL
;
A
#
# COMPACT_ATOMS: atom_id res chain seq x y z
N MET A 1 8.83 -12.65 12.73
CA MET A 1 9.43 -11.40 12.28
C MET A 1 8.83 -10.90 10.96
N PHE A 2 8.60 -11.74 9.95
CA PHE A 2 8.00 -11.32 8.65
C PHE A 2 6.56 -10.77 8.73
N ALA A 3 5.81 -11.13 9.75
CA ALA A 3 4.43 -10.66 9.93
C ALA A 3 4.29 -9.17 10.28
N ALA A 4 5.38 -8.50 10.66
CA ALA A 4 5.40 -7.08 11.03
C ALA A 4 5.84 -6.14 9.89
N LEU A 5 6.29 -6.70 8.75
CA LEU A 5 6.68 -5.88 7.60
C LEU A 5 5.44 -5.47 6.79
N PRO A 6 5.37 -4.21 6.31
CA PRO A 6 4.31 -3.79 5.42
C PRO A 6 4.43 -4.53 4.08
N LEU A 7 3.40 -5.31 3.73
CA LEU A 7 3.39 -6.07 2.47
C LEU A 7 3.40 -5.14 1.25
N LEU A 8 2.91 -3.91 1.40
CA LEU A 8 2.97 -2.88 0.37
C LEU A 8 4.40 -2.45 -0.01
N ALA A 9 5.41 -2.80 0.80
CA ALA A 9 6.81 -2.64 0.38
C ALA A 9 7.13 -3.49 -0.86
N LEU A 10 6.46 -4.63 -1.07
CA LEU A 10 6.70 -5.50 -2.23
C LEU A 10 6.39 -4.82 -3.56
N PRO A 11 5.19 -4.25 -3.80
CA PRO A 11 4.93 -3.53 -5.04
C PRO A 11 5.78 -2.25 -5.20
N VAL A 12 6.15 -1.56 -4.12
CA VAL A 12 7.07 -0.42 -4.18
C VAL A 12 8.46 -0.89 -4.68
N ILE A 13 9.00 -1.95 -4.10
CA ILE A 13 10.28 -2.53 -4.53
C ILE A 13 10.20 -3.02 -5.98
N ALA A 14 9.11 -3.69 -6.36
CA ALA A 14 8.90 -4.15 -7.73
C ALA A 14 8.91 -2.98 -8.73
N TYR A 15 8.20 -1.89 -8.40
CA TYR A 15 8.22 -0.68 -9.23
C TYR A 15 9.63 -0.09 -9.34
N THR A 16 10.32 0.07 -8.21
CA THR A 16 11.68 0.64 -8.15
C THR A 16 12.65 -0.18 -8.98
N LEU A 17 12.61 -1.52 -8.89
CA LEU A 17 13.46 -2.39 -9.71
C LEU A 17 13.16 -2.23 -11.20
N MET A 18 11.89 -2.19 -11.60
CA MET A 18 11.51 -1.97 -13.01
C MET A 18 11.93 -0.60 -13.49
N ALA A 19 11.79 0.44 -12.65
CA ALA A 19 12.19 1.80 -12.96
C ALA A 19 13.72 1.92 -13.22
N VAL A 20 14.51 1.20 -12.42
CA VAL A 20 15.98 1.22 -12.54
C VAL A 20 16.48 0.39 -13.73
N ILE A 21 15.86 -0.76 -14.01
CA ILE A 21 16.35 -1.70 -15.04
C ILE A 21 15.93 -1.30 -16.45
N VAL A 22 14.67 -0.90 -16.63
CA VAL A 22 14.05 -0.68 -17.94
C VAL A 22 13.74 0.80 -18.18
N GLY A 23 13.58 1.58 -17.13
CA GLY A 23 12.96 2.90 -17.16
C GLY A 23 11.47 2.83 -16.80
N ALA A 24 11.05 3.64 -15.84
CA ALA A 24 9.71 3.51 -15.24
C ALA A 24 8.57 3.71 -16.25
N GLN A 25 8.68 4.72 -17.12
CA GLN A 25 7.62 5.02 -18.10
C GLN A 25 7.49 3.91 -19.13
N ASP A 26 8.61 3.43 -19.66
CA ASP A 26 8.63 2.37 -20.67
C ASP A 26 8.13 1.05 -20.10
N ALA A 27 8.59 0.67 -18.90
CA ALA A 27 8.17 -0.56 -18.25
C ALA A 27 6.66 -0.58 -17.97
N MET A 28 6.09 0.53 -17.45
CA MET A 28 4.68 0.56 -17.05
C MET A 28 3.72 0.55 -18.25
N THR A 29 4.17 0.91 -19.43
CA THR A 29 3.37 0.94 -20.68
C THR A 29 3.47 -0.35 -21.50
N ILE A 30 4.31 -1.32 -21.12
CA ILE A 30 4.44 -2.60 -21.80
C ILE A 30 3.08 -3.31 -21.76
N LYS A 31 2.45 -3.50 -22.93
CA LYS A 31 1.22 -4.28 -23.07
C LYS A 31 1.52 -5.76 -22.93
N LEU A 32 0.87 -6.42 -22.00
CA LEU A 32 1.01 -7.85 -21.75
C LEU A 32 0.04 -8.68 -22.58
N PHE A 33 -1.22 -8.27 -22.63
CA PHE A 33 -2.30 -8.90 -23.41
C PHE A 33 -3.45 -7.93 -23.64
N THR A 34 -4.35 -8.31 -24.53
CA THR A 34 -5.54 -7.53 -24.85
C THR A 34 -6.78 -8.37 -24.56
N ILE A 35 -7.77 -7.77 -23.90
CA ILE A 35 -9.07 -8.39 -23.62
C ILE A 35 -10.10 -7.74 -24.54
N HIS A 36 -10.79 -8.56 -25.33
CA HIS A 36 -11.91 -8.10 -26.15
C HIS A 36 -13.17 -8.00 -25.28
N MET A 37 -13.67 -6.78 -25.15
CA MET A 37 -14.89 -6.53 -24.37
C MET A 37 -16.15 -6.85 -25.16
N PRO A 38 -17.26 -7.26 -24.49
CA PRO A 38 -18.54 -7.50 -25.16
C PRO A 38 -19.09 -6.29 -25.93
N THR A 39 -18.63 -5.09 -25.60
CA THR A 39 -18.96 -3.83 -26.30
C THR A 39 -18.25 -3.67 -27.64
N GLY A 40 -17.34 -4.59 -28.00
CA GLY A 40 -16.48 -4.49 -29.18
C GLY A 40 -15.22 -3.64 -28.97
N ALA A 41 -14.99 -3.10 -27.77
CA ALA A 41 -13.77 -2.37 -27.46
C ALA A 41 -12.65 -3.32 -27.01
N ASP A 42 -11.41 -2.98 -27.34
CA ASP A 42 -10.22 -3.71 -26.92
C ASP A 42 -9.57 -3.03 -25.70
N TRP A 43 -9.47 -3.76 -24.61
CA TRP A 43 -8.73 -3.31 -23.43
C TRP A 43 -7.33 -3.94 -23.41
N GLY A 44 -6.33 -3.11 -23.69
CA GLY A 44 -4.92 -3.50 -23.55
C GLY A 44 -4.48 -3.42 -22.09
N VAL A 45 -4.18 -4.56 -21.48
CA VAL A 45 -3.66 -4.63 -20.11
C VAL A 45 -2.16 -4.43 -20.14
N ALA A 46 -1.71 -3.35 -19.48
CA ALA A 46 -0.29 -3.02 -19.35
C ALA A 46 0.31 -3.60 -18.05
N LEU A 47 1.64 -3.65 -17.99
CA LEU A 47 2.37 -4.09 -16.79
C LEU A 47 2.04 -3.21 -15.57
N GLY A 48 1.87 -1.90 -15.78
CA GLY A 48 1.43 -0.97 -14.74
C GLY A 48 0.06 -1.31 -14.15
N ASP A 49 -0.89 -1.74 -14.99
CA ASP A 49 -2.23 -2.16 -14.55
C ASP A 49 -2.16 -3.41 -13.67
N LEU A 50 -1.33 -4.39 -14.06
CA LEU A 50 -1.13 -5.62 -13.29
C LEU A 50 -0.47 -5.32 -11.95
N LEU A 51 0.53 -4.43 -11.93
CA LEU A 51 1.18 -3.99 -10.69
C LEU A 51 0.19 -3.30 -9.76
N LEU A 52 -0.66 -2.40 -10.29
CA LEU A 52 -1.72 -1.73 -9.50
C LEU A 52 -2.76 -2.72 -8.96
N ALA A 53 -3.23 -3.65 -9.78
CA ALA A 53 -4.18 -4.66 -9.36
C ALA A 53 -3.59 -5.54 -8.23
N THR A 54 -2.34 -5.97 -8.38
CA THR A 54 -1.62 -6.73 -7.35
C THR A 54 -1.44 -5.89 -6.08
N SER A 55 -1.06 -4.61 -6.20
CA SER A 55 -0.92 -3.70 -5.07
C SER A 55 -2.22 -3.53 -4.29
N LEU A 56 -3.36 -3.47 -4.98
CA LEU A 56 -4.67 -3.35 -4.36
C LEU A 56 -5.04 -4.62 -3.57
N VAL A 57 -4.74 -5.80 -4.10
CA VAL A 57 -4.93 -7.08 -3.39
C VAL A 57 -4.02 -7.13 -2.15
N VAL A 58 -2.76 -6.71 -2.29
CA VAL A 58 -1.82 -6.64 -1.17
C VAL A 58 -2.30 -5.67 -0.10
N LEU A 59 -2.80 -4.48 -0.48
CA LEU A 59 -3.42 -3.52 0.44
C LEU A 59 -4.58 -4.17 1.22
N PHE A 60 -5.46 -4.87 0.54
CA PHE A 60 -6.58 -5.56 1.19
C PHE A 60 -6.10 -6.58 2.23
N ILE A 61 -5.10 -7.40 1.89
CA ILE A 61 -4.49 -8.37 2.82
C ILE A 61 -3.84 -7.64 4.02
N GLU A 62 -3.16 -6.52 3.78
CA GLU A 62 -2.55 -5.70 4.83
C GLU A 62 -3.58 -5.17 5.82
N LEU A 63 -4.70 -4.64 5.33
CA LEU A 63 -5.81 -4.15 6.15
C LEU A 63 -6.41 -5.27 7.01
N LEU A 64 -6.60 -6.46 6.44
CA LEU A 64 -7.07 -7.63 7.21
C LEU A 64 -6.07 -8.04 8.30
N LYS A 65 -4.78 -8.04 7.99
CA LYS A 65 -3.71 -8.38 8.92
C LYS A 65 -3.63 -7.39 10.10
N SER A 66 -3.84 -6.09 9.84
CA SER A 66 -3.79 -5.05 10.88
C SER A 66 -4.90 -5.19 11.93
N THR A 67 -5.98 -5.90 11.62
CA THR A 67 -7.07 -6.16 12.57
C THR A 67 -6.81 -7.36 13.50
N ALA A 68 -5.83 -8.22 13.19
CA ALA A 68 -5.64 -9.50 13.89
C ALA A 68 -4.85 -9.40 15.20
N SER A 69 -3.94 -8.43 15.38
CA SER A 69 -3.12 -8.33 16.60
C SER A 69 -2.65 -6.89 16.84
N ARG A 70 -2.95 -6.37 18.03
CA ARG A 70 -2.63 -4.98 18.44
C ARG A 70 -1.12 -4.67 18.38
N ARG A 71 -0.27 -5.57 18.87
CA ARG A 71 1.18 -5.35 18.90
C ARG A 71 1.79 -5.33 17.50
N LEU A 72 1.33 -6.23 16.63
CA LEU A 72 1.77 -6.28 15.24
C LEU A 72 1.27 -5.06 14.45
N ALA A 73 0.05 -4.59 14.74
CA ALA A 73 -0.52 -3.41 14.11
C ALA A 73 0.31 -2.15 14.37
N ILE A 74 0.80 -1.93 15.61
CA ILE A 74 1.62 -0.75 15.95
C ILE A 74 2.95 -0.77 15.18
N ILE A 75 3.65 -1.90 15.14
CA ILE A 75 4.93 -2.02 14.43
C ILE A 75 4.71 -1.85 12.92
N ASN A 76 3.70 -2.51 12.38
CA ASN A 76 3.35 -2.39 10.96
C ASN A 76 3.02 -0.94 10.59
N HIS A 77 2.22 -0.26 11.40
CA HIS A 77 1.88 1.14 11.19
C HIS A 77 3.12 2.05 11.16
N SER A 78 4.05 1.89 12.11
CA SER A 78 5.28 2.68 12.13
C SER A 78 6.13 2.46 10.88
N LEU A 79 6.20 1.24 10.37
CA LEU A 79 6.90 0.91 9.13
C LEU A 79 6.18 1.45 7.89
N SER A 80 4.84 1.45 7.88
CA SER A 80 4.04 2.04 6.79
C SER A 80 4.22 3.56 6.71
N VAL A 81 4.39 4.26 7.86
CA VAL A 81 4.74 5.70 7.87
C VAL A 81 6.09 5.94 7.20
N ILE A 82 7.11 5.15 7.54
CA ILE A 82 8.44 5.26 6.93
C ILE A 82 8.35 4.97 5.42
N LEU A 83 7.65 3.91 5.03
CA LEU A 83 7.46 3.56 3.64
C LEU A 83 6.76 4.68 2.86
N PHE A 84 5.73 5.30 3.45
CA PHE A 84 5.04 6.44 2.83
C PHE A 84 5.98 7.63 2.60
N ILE A 85 6.81 7.98 3.60
CA ILE A 85 7.78 9.07 3.48
C ILE A 85 8.78 8.77 2.35
N VAL A 86 9.27 7.54 2.25
CA VAL A 86 10.18 7.12 1.17
C VAL A 86 9.50 7.26 -0.18
N CYS A 87 8.30 6.70 -0.35
CA CYS A 87 7.54 6.81 -1.61
C CYS A 87 7.27 8.27 -2.00
N LEU A 88 6.95 9.12 -1.02
CA LEU A 88 6.71 10.54 -1.29
C LEU A 88 7.98 11.26 -1.76
N ILE A 89 9.12 10.96 -1.15
CA ILE A 89 10.43 11.50 -1.56
C ILE A 89 10.78 11.01 -2.97
N GLU A 90 10.62 9.72 -3.25
CA GLU A 90 10.87 9.15 -4.59
C GLU A 90 9.96 9.79 -5.64
N PHE A 91 8.66 9.93 -5.35
CA PHE A 91 7.70 10.55 -6.26
C PHE A 91 8.07 12.00 -6.61
N LEU A 92 8.51 12.79 -5.60
CA LEU A 92 8.78 14.22 -5.77
C LEU A 92 10.19 14.51 -6.33
N LEU A 93 11.18 13.70 -5.98
CA LEU A 93 12.59 14.02 -6.22
C LEU A 93 13.29 13.05 -7.18
N ALA A 94 12.78 11.84 -7.38
CA ALA A 94 13.45 10.85 -8.22
C ALA A 94 12.96 10.92 -9.67
N PRO A 95 13.86 11.11 -10.65
CA PRO A 95 13.51 11.04 -12.06
C PRO A 95 12.93 9.66 -12.40
N GLY A 96 11.83 9.64 -13.16
CA GLY A 96 11.15 8.40 -13.53
C GLY A 96 10.08 7.89 -12.56
N PHE A 97 9.97 8.45 -11.36
CA PHE A 97 8.92 8.08 -10.39
C PHE A 97 7.65 8.95 -10.49
N ALA A 98 7.68 10.04 -11.25
CA ALA A 98 6.52 10.90 -11.50
C ALA A 98 5.56 10.25 -12.53
N THR A 99 5.01 9.09 -12.20
CA THR A 99 4.05 8.34 -13.02
C THR A 99 2.74 8.13 -12.27
N SER A 100 1.64 8.00 -13.01
CA SER A 100 0.32 7.70 -12.40
C SER A 100 0.33 6.39 -11.64
N THR A 101 1.06 5.38 -12.12
CA THR A 101 1.20 4.09 -11.45
C THR A 101 1.85 4.24 -10.08
N PHE A 102 2.99 4.95 -9.99
CA PHE A 102 3.68 5.15 -8.72
C PHE A 102 2.90 6.05 -7.77
N PHE A 103 2.24 7.08 -8.30
CA PHE A 103 1.33 7.92 -7.52
C PHE A 103 0.22 7.09 -6.84
N LEU A 104 -0.42 6.20 -7.59
CA LEU A 104 -1.48 5.34 -7.04
C LEU A 104 -0.95 4.34 -6.00
N ILE A 105 0.25 3.78 -6.20
CA ILE A 105 0.91 2.94 -5.19
C ILE A 105 1.20 3.77 -3.92
N THR A 106 1.72 4.98 -4.06
CA THR A 106 1.96 5.90 -2.93
C THR A 106 0.67 6.22 -2.19
N LEU A 107 -0.44 6.42 -2.91
CA LEU A 107 -1.75 6.63 -2.32
C LEU A 107 -2.26 5.39 -1.55
N MET A 108 -2.01 4.18 -2.06
CA MET A 108 -2.33 2.93 -1.35
C MET A 108 -1.52 2.80 -0.05
N VAL A 109 -0.23 3.16 -0.06
CA VAL A 109 0.62 3.20 1.15
C VAL A 109 0.09 4.23 2.16
N LEU A 110 -0.36 5.40 1.68
CA LEU A 110 -1.01 6.40 2.54
C LEU A 110 -2.29 5.85 3.19
N LEU A 111 -3.13 5.14 2.44
CA LEU A 111 -4.35 4.52 2.97
C LEU A 111 -4.05 3.47 4.03
N ASP A 112 -3.01 2.66 3.83
CA ASP A 112 -2.56 1.68 4.83
C ASP A 112 -2.08 2.38 6.11
N MET A 113 -1.28 3.44 5.97
CA MET A 113 -0.84 4.26 7.09
C MET A 113 -2.03 4.84 7.87
N LEU A 114 -3.02 5.42 7.18
CA LEU A 114 -4.21 6.01 7.82
C LEU A 114 -5.07 4.94 8.51
N ALA A 115 -5.24 3.78 7.91
CA ALA A 115 -5.97 2.66 8.50
C ALA A 115 -5.30 2.18 9.80
N GLY A 116 -3.98 2.04 9.82
CA GLY A 116 -3.23 1.69 11.01
C GLY A 116 -3.36 2.73 12.14
N PHE A 117 -3.37 4.02 11.78
CA PHE A 117 -3.60 5.10 12.72
C PHE A 117 -5.01 5.03 13.35
N LEU A 118 -6.05 4.79 12.55
CA LEU A 118 -7.42 4.62 13.03
C LEU A 118 -7.56 3.44 14.00
N VAL A 119 -6.95 2.29 13.69
CA VAL A 119 -6.94 1.12 14.58
C VAL A 119 -6.30 1.46 15.92
N THR A 120 -5.21 2.21 15.93
CA THR A 120 -4.52 2.63 17.16
C THR A 120 -5.39 3.53 18.02
N ILE A 121 -6.08 4.51 17.44
CA ILE A 121 -6.99 5.42 18.17
C ILE A 121 -8.17 4.66 18.78
N VAL A 122 -8.82 3.81 17.99
CA VAL A 122 -10.00 3.05 18.46
C VAL A 122 -9.62 2.10 19.61
N SER A 123 -8.44 1.47 19.53
CA SER A 123 -7.93 0.61 20.60
C SER A 123 -7.65 1.38 21.90
N ALA A 124 -7.07 2.58 21.78
CA ALA A 124 -6.78 3.42 22.96
C ALA A 124 -8.06 3.87 23.69
N ARG A 125 -9.14 4.16 22.97
CA ARG A 125 -10.42 4.54 23.57
C ARG A 125 -11.04 3.40 24.39
N ARG A 126 -10.98 2.17 23.92
CA ARG A 126 -11.53 1.01 24.65
C ARG A 126 -10.84 0.77 25.98
N ASP A 127 -9.53 0.98 26.07
CA ASP A 127 -8.78 0.81 27.32
C ASP A 127 -9.19 1.84 28.39
N VAL A 128 -9.49 3.08 27.98
CA VAL A 128 -9.95 4.14 28.91
C VAL A 128 -11.33 3.84 29.45
N ASP A 129 -12.23 3.29 28.64
CA ASP A 129 -13.59 2.92 29.06
C ASP A 129 -13.59 1.74 30.04
N ASP A 130 -12.73 0.74 29.85
CA ASP A 130 -12.58 -0.42 30.74
C ASP A 130 -12.00 -0.02 32.11
N ASP A 131 -11.03 0.88 32.16
CA ASP A 131 -10.42 1.38 33.39
C ASP A 131 -11.41 2.26 34.19
N GLY A 132 -12.21 3.07 33.48
CA GLY A 132 -13.27 3.91 34.09
C GLY A 132 -14.40 3.07 34.73
N THR A 133 -14.66 1.89 34.22
CA THR A 133 -15.69 0.98 34.76
C THR A 133 -15.19 0.22 36.01
N ARG A 134 -13.89 -0.16 36.01
CA ARG A 134 -13.26 -0.84 37.17
C ARG A 134 -13.06 0.07 38.36
N SER A 135 -12.88 1.37 38.18
CA SER A 135 -12.71 2.34 39.28
C SER A 135 -14.02 2.72 39.97
N ARG A 136 -15.18 2.28 39.49
CA ARG A 136 -16.51 2.57 40.05
C ARG A 136 -17.15 1.38 40.83
N LEU A 137 -16.47 0.24 40.88
CA LEU A 137 -16.82 -0.94 41.68
C LEU A 137 -15.93 -1.07 42.91
#